data_b3fccc9a22749fda7400fd17c671abdc
#
_entry.id   b3fccc9a22749fda7400fd17c671abdc
#
_cell.length_a   1.000
_cell.length_b   1.000
_cell.length_c   1.000
_cell.angle_alpha   90.00
_cell.angle_beta   90.00
_cell.angle_gamma   90.00
#
_symmetry.space_group_name_H-M   'P 1'
#
loop_
_entity.id
_entity.type
_entity.pdbx_description
1 polymer ?
#
loop_
_entity_poly.entity_id
_entity_poly.type
_entity_poly.pdbx_seq_one_letter_code
_entity_poly.pdbx_strand_id
1 'polypeptide(L)'
;MKTKYRRTLESIFVRPTKSGIVFADIETLIVALGGEVREGEGSRVVFEIKGKRKYLHRPHPGKEARKYQIEEIREWLLQLEVKP
;
A
#
# COMPACT_ATOMS: atom_id res chain seq x y z
N MET A 1 0.71 -10.52 -13.18
CA MET A 1 0.71 -9.13 -12.68
C MET A 1 1.62 -8.28 -13.55
N LYS A 2 1.22 -7.07 -13.86
CA LYS A 2 2.05 -6.17 -14.66
C LYS A 2 3.33 -5.81 -13.92
N THR A 3 4.39 -5.57 -14.68
CA THR A 3 5.70 -5.21 -14.12
C THR A 3 5.63 -4.04 -13.15
N LYS A 4 4.81 -3.03 -13.48
CA LYS A 4 4.64 -1.86 -12.62
C LYS A 4 4.18 -2.24 -11.21
N TYR A 5 3.19 -3.11 -11.11
CA TYR A 5 2.64 -3.50 -9.81
C TYR A 5 3.63 -4.37 -9.04
N ARG A 6 4.32 -5.26 -9.76
CA ARG A 6 5.35 -6.10 -9.15
C ARG A 6 6.47 -5.25 -8.56
N ARG A 7 6.90 -4.21 -9.27
CA ARG A 7 7.95 -3.32 -8.77
C ARG A 7 7.51 -2.60 -7.50
N THR A 8 6.26 -2.15 -7.46
CA THR A 8 5.73 -1.50 -6.26
C THR A 8 5.71 -2.48 -5.09
N LEU A 9 5.25 -3.70 -5.34
CA LEU A 9 5.21 -4.73 -4.30
C LEU A 9 6.62 -5.04 -3.79
N GLU A 10 7.58 -5.21 -4.68
CA GLU A 10 8.96 -5.45 -4.30
C GLU A 10 9.52 -4.29 -3.48
N SER A 11 9.20 -3.05 -3.89
CA SER A 11 9.67 -1.86 -3.16
C SER A 11 9.14 -1.82 -1.73
N ILE A 12 7.90 -2.24 -1.52
CA ILE A 12 7.32 -2.28 -0.18
C ILE A 12 8.07 -3.25 0.72
N PHE A 13 8.63 -4.31 0.14
CA PHE A 13 9.31 -5.37 0.90
C PHE A 13 10.81 -5.16 1.04
N VAL A 14 11.37 -4.09 0.49
CA VAL A 14 12.79 -3.78 0.64
C VAL A 14 13.11 -3.44 2.10
N ARG A 15 14.20 -3.98 2.61
CA ARG A 15 14.71 -3.71 3.95
C ARG A 15 16.16 -3.25 3.86
N PRO A 16 16.55 -2.19 4.55
CA PRO A 16 15.70 -1.31 5.37
C PRO A 16 14.64 -0.60 4.52
N THR A 17 13.58 -0.14 5.19
CA THR A 17 12.41 0.41 4.51
C THR A 17 12.78 1.54 3.57
N LYS A 18 12.30 1.43 2.33
CA LYS A 18 12.59 2.37 1.27
C LYS A 18 11.71 3.62 1.39
N SER A 19 12.28 4.78 1.14
CA SER A 19 11.51 6.01 1.00
C SER A 19 11.21 6.24 -0.48
N GLY A 20 10.32 7.18 -0.77
CA GLY A 20 10.04 7.58 -2.14
C GLY A 20 8.99 6.77 -2.86
N ILE A 21 8.29 5.87 -2.16
CA ILE A 21 7.22 5.10 -2.79
C ILE A 21 5.96 5.97 -2.85
N VAL A 22 5.46 6.20 -4.06
CA VAL A 22 4.28 7.05 -4.27
C VAL A 22 3.04 6.32 -3.77
N PHE A 23 2.25 7.00 -2.93
CA PHE A 23 1.07 6.38 -2.31
C PHE A 23 0.06 5.92 -3.36
N ALA A 24 -0.14 6.69 -4.43
CA ALA A 24 -1.06 6.30 -5.50
C ALA A 24 -0.66 4.99 -6.17
N ASP A 25 0.64 4.71 -6.25
CA ASP A 25 1.11 3.44 -6.81
C ASP A 25 0.73 2.27 -5.89
N ILE A 26 0.72 2.51 -4.59
CA ILE A 26 0.27 1.49 -3.65
C ILE A 26 -1.22 1.23 -3.84
N GLU A 27 -2.01 2.29 -4.03
CA GLU A 27 -3.44 2.15 -4.26
C GLU A 27 -3.73 1.31 -5.51
N THR A 28 -3.02 1.58 -6.61
CA THR A 28 -3.22 0.79 -7.82
C THR A 28 -2.76 -0.65 -7.63
N LEU A 29 -1.73 -0.87 -6.83
CA LEU A 29 -1.30 -2.22 -6.48
C LEU A 29 -2.40 -2.98 -5.74
N ILE A 30 -3.05 -2.33 -4.77
CA ILE A 30 -4.14 -2.97 -4.01
C ILE A 30 -5.23 -3.45 -4.96
N VAL A 31 -5.63 -2.60 -5.91
CA VAL A 31 -6.64 -2.97 -6.90
C VAL A 31 -6.14 -4.14 -7.77
N ALA A 32 -4.88 -4.10 -8.16
CA ALA A 32 -4.29 -5.17 -8.98
C ALA A 32 -4.25 -6.51 -8.23
N LEU A 33 -4.19 -6.47 -6.89
CA LEU A 33 -4.23 -7.67 -6.06
C LEU A 33 -5.65 -8.18 -5.83
N GLY A 34 -6.64 -7.57 -6.48
CA GLY A 34 -8.03 -7.97 -6.33
C GLY A 34 -8.73 -7.27 -5.17
N GLY A 35 -8.09 -6.27 -4.59
CA GLY A 35 -8.67 -5.53 -3.48
C GLY A 35 -9.41 -4.28 -3.91
N GLU A 36 -9.82 -3.51 -2.93
CA GLU A 36 -10.51 -2.25 -3.14
C GLU A 36 -9.84 -1.15 -2.34
N VAL A 37 -9.94 0.06 -2.86
CA VAL A 37 -9.50 1.27 -2.17
C VAL A 37 -10.74 2.14 -2.00
N ARG A 38 -11.10 2.43 -0.75
CA ARG A 38 -12.28 3.24 -0.45
C ARG A 38 -11.85 4.52 0.23
N GLU A 39 -12.48 5.61 -0.14
CA GLU A 39 -12.20 6.90 0.46
C GLU A 39 -13.12 7.15 1.64
N GLY A 40 -12.54 7.67 2.72
CA GLY A 40 -13.30 8.15 3.85
C GLY A 40 -13.29 9.67 3.89
N GLU A 41 -13.54 10.21 5.07
CA GLU A 41 -13.53 11.66 5.25
C GLU A 41 -12.10 12.18 5.26
N GLY A 42 -11.91 13.36 4.68
CA GLY A 42 -10.60 14.01 4.65
C GLY A 42 -9.60 13.16 3.87
N SER A 43 -8.47 12.90 4.49
CA SER A 43 -7.40 12.12 3.87
C SER A 43 -7.51 10.63 4.14
N ARG A 44 -8.56 10.19 4.81
CA ARG A 44 -8.71 8.77 5.16
C ARG A 44 -8.91 7.90 3.93
N VAL A 45 -8.31 6.73 3.97
CA VAL A 45 -8.47 5.73 2.93
C VAL A 45 -8.45 4.35 3.59
N VAL A 46 -9.20 3.42 3.01
CA VAL A 46 -9.26 2.04 3.50
C VAL A 46 -8.89 1.12 2.37
N PHE A 47 -7.88 0.27 2.60
CA PHE A 47 -7.55 -0.82 1.69
C PHE A 47 -8.28 -2.07 2.18
N GLU A 48 -8.88 -2.80 1.27
CA GLU A 48 -9.56 -4.05 1.62
C GLU A 48 -9.14 -5.14 0.66
N ILE A 49 -8.65 -6.27 1.21
CA ILE A 49 -8.31 -7.46 0.43
C ILE A 49 -8.86 -8.66 1.20
N LYS A 50 -9.63 -9.50 0.52
CA LYS A 50 -10.17 -10.73 1.12
C LYS A 50 -10.89 -10.47 2.45
N GLY A 51 -11.63 -9.37 2.51
CA GLY A 51 -12.37 -9.02 3.71
C GLY A 51 -11.56 -8.42 4.84
N LYS A 52 -10.25 -8.27 4.67
CA LYS A 52 -9.38 -7.65 5.67
C LYS A 52 -9.14 -6.21 5.27
N ARG A 53 -9.14 -5.32 6.24
CA ARG A 53 -9.04 -3.87 6.02
C ARG A 53 -7.80 -3.30 6.67
N LYS A 54 -7.22 -2.32 5.98
CA LYS A 54 -6.13 -1.52 6.51
C LYS A 54 -6.51 -0.05 6.37
N TYR A 55 -6.55 0.65 7.50
CA TYR A 55 -6.94 2.06 7.54
C TYR A 55 -5.68 2.93 7.52
N LEU A 56 -5.67 3.91 6.63
CA LEU A 56 -4.52 4.80 6.48
C LEU A 56 -5.01 6.22 6.21
N HIS A 57 -4.04 7.15 6.22
CA HIS A 57 -4.27 8.51 5.75
C HIS A 57 -3.36 8.76 4.56
N ARG A 58 -3.91 9.35 3.51
CA ARG A 58 -3.09 9.74 2.38
C ARG A 58 -2.08 10.80 2.83
N PRO A 59 -0.82 10.67 2.40
CA PRO A 59 0.19 11.66 2.76
C PRO A 59 -0.19 13.05 2.23
N HIS A 60 0.10 14.07 3.01
CA HIS A 60 -0.18 15.44 2.63
C HIS A 60 0.81 16.35 3.37
N PRO A 61 1.45 17.32 2.71
CA PRO A 61 1.27 17.75 1.32
C PRO A 61 2.00 16.89 0.29
N GLY A 62 2.88 16.00 0.71
CA GLY A 62 3.60 15.14 -0.22
C GLY A 62 2.74 14.03 -0.78
N LYS A 63 3.27 13.34 -1.78
CA LYS A 63 2.58 12.21 -2.42
C LYS A 63 3.23 10.87 -2.12
N GLU A 64 4.36 10.87 -1.41
CA GLU A 64 5.08 9.65 -1.09
C GLU A 64 4.64 9.12 0.27
N ALA A 65 4.48 7.80 0.34
CA ALA A 65 4.13 7.15 1.59
C ALA A 65 5.25 7.33 2.61
N ARG A 66 4.88 7.49 3.86
CA ARG A 66 5.87 7.59 4.94
C ARG A 66 6.39 6.20 5.27
N LYS A 67 7.61 6.13 5.78
CA LYS A 67 8.24 4.83 6.05
C LYS A 67 7.40 3.96 6.98
N TYR A 68 6.81 4.57 8.03
CA TYR A 68 5.99 3.78 8.94
C TYR A 68 4.77 3.21 8.24
N GLN A 69 4.22 3.92 7.24
CA GLN A 69 3.10 3.41 6.46
C GLN A 69 3.52 2.20 5.63
N ILE A 70 4.72 2.27 5.02
CA ILE A 70 5.25 1.15 4.24
C ILE A 70 5.42 -0.07 5.14
N GLU A 71 5.93 0.13 6.35
CA GLU A 71 6.12 -0.97 7.29
C GLU A 71 4.80 -1.60 7.71
N GLU A 72 3.79 -0.75 7.97
CA GLU A 72 2.46 -1.24 8.33
C GLU A 72 1.80 -1.99 7.16
N ILE A 73 1.93 -1.45 5.96
CA ILE A 73 1.36 -2.08 4.76
C ILE A 73 2.05 -3.42 4.51
N ARG A 74 3.36 -3.47 4.64
CA ARG A 74 4.12 -4.71 4.49
C ARG A 74 3.63 -5.78 5.46
N GLU A 75 3.48 -5.40 6.72
CA GLU A 75 3.03 -6.34 7.75
C GLU A 75 1.63 -6.86 7.45
N TRP A 76 0.74 -5.96 7.02
CA TRP A 76 -0.62 -6.31 6.65
C TRP A 76 -0.66 -7.27 5.46
N LEU A 77 0.16 -7.00 4.44
CA LEU A 77 0.25 -7.87 3.27
C LEU A 77 0.79 -9.25 3.64
N LEU A 78 1.78 -9.30 4.54
CA LEU A 78 2.30 -10.57 5.02
C LEU A 78 1.23 -11.39 5.73
N GLN A 79 0.39 -10.75 6.53
CA GLN A 79 -0.72 -11.43 7.20
C GLN A 79 -1.70 -12.02 6.19
N LEU A 80 -1.81 -11.40 5.03
CA LEU A 80 -2.65 -11.87 3.93
C LEU A 80 -1.94 -12.87 3.03
N GLU A 81 -0.72 -13.23 3.37
CA GLU A 81 0.14 -14.12 2.58
C GLU A 81 0.42 -13.56 1.19
N VAL A 82 0.50 -12.23 1.10
CA VAL A 82 0.89 -11.55 -0.13
C VAL A 82 2.34 -11.09 0.00
N LYS A 83 3.18 -11.53 -0.92
CA LYS A 83 4.58 -11.12 -0.96
C LYS A 83 5.10 -11.21 -2.40
N PRO A 84 6.22 -10.53 -2.70
CA PRO A 84 6.77 -10.54 -4.06
C PRO A 84 7.19 -11.93 -4.52
#